data_8d3096612a9d676098bd6c38b4d7e235
#
_entry.id   8d3096612a9d676098bd6c38b4d7e235
#
_cell.length_a   1.000
_cell.length_b   1.000
_cell.length_c   1.000
_cell.angle_alpha   90.00
_cell.angle_beta   90.00
_cell.angle_gamma   90.00
#
_symmetry.space_group_name_H-M   'P 1'
#
loop_
_entity.id
_entity.type
_entity.pdbx_description
1 polymer ?
#
loop_
_entity_poly.entity_id
_entity_poly.type
_entity_poly.pdbx_seq_one_letter_code
_entity_poly.pdbx_strand_id
1 'polypeptide(L)'
;KDLDLLFHGWDMPRSLYSGDRETSKSELKRWFPENQIHFKASPEDKLVALKEKRNKGHFPMMVGDGLNDAGALKESWLGVAITEDIHAFTPACDVMMIGKSIHILPVVLRFCRNTLNTVKFSFIFSLIYNLIWMSFAVRGELQPLVAALLMPISSITVFTINTLGIRYFAGKEKWS
;
A
#
# COMPACT_ATOMS: atom_id res chain seq x y z
N LYS A 1 -16.11 13.68 -10.34
CA LYS A 1 -16.82 12.72 -9.45
C LYS A 1 -15.84 11.68 -8.88
N ASP A 2 -14.98 11.10 -9.73
CA ASP A 2 -14.04 10.06 -9.31
C ASP A 2 -12.93 10.60 -8.41
N LEU A 3 -12.45 11.83 -8.64
CA LEU A 3 -11.48 12.51 -7.79
C LEU A 3 -12.03 12.84 -6.39
N ASP A 4 -13.31 13.19 -6.29
CA ASP A 4 -13.98 13.41 -4.99
C ASP A 4 -13.99 12.12 -4.17
N LEU A 5 -14.29 10.99 -4.80
CA LEU A 5 -14.29 9.68 -4.16
C LEU A 5 -12.86 9.23 -3.80
N LEU A 6 -11.89 9.45 -4.70
CA LEU A 6 -10.49 9.12 -4.47
C LEU A 6 -9.92 9.88 -3.27
N PHE A 7 -10.20 11.18 -3.15
CA PHE A 7 -9.61 12.02 -2.11
C PHE A 7 -10.47 12.17 -0.85
N HIS A 8 -11.62 11.51 -0.79
CA HIS A 8 -12.47 11.50 0.40
C HIS A 8 -11.77 10.77 1.56
N GLY A 9 -11.41 11.51 2.61
CA GLY A 9 -10.67 10.97 3.77
C GLY A 9 -9.20 10.63 3.50
N TRP A 10 -8.62 11.18 2.43
CA TRP A 10 -7.21 11.03 2.11
C TRP A 10 -6.38 12.09 2.85
N ASP A 11 -5.58 11.67 3.81
CA ASP A 11 -4.79 12.55 4.70
C ASP A 11 -3.29 12.62 4.31
N MET A 12 -2.92 12.10 3.13
CA MET A 12 -1.53 12.12 2.67
C MET A 12 -1.23 13.36 1.83
N PRO A 13 -0.02 13.96 1.95
CA PRO A 13 0.44 15.02 1.05
C PRO A 13 0.40 14.56 -0.40
N ARG A 14 -0.07 15.40 -1.30
CA ARG A 14 -0.28 15.07 -2.70
C ARG A 14 0.20 16.17 -3.62
N SER A 15 0.73 15.79 -4.77
CA SER A 15 1.19 16.72 -5.81
C SER A 15 0.67 16.22 -7.15
N LEU A 16 0.36 17.14 -8.04
CA LEU A 16 -0.07 16.85 -9.41
C LEU A 16 1.02 17.29 -10.39
N TYR A 17 1.42 16.38 -11.27
CA TYR A 17 2.31 16.66 -12.40
C TYR A 17 1.58 16.31 -13.69
N SER A 18 1.22 17.32 -14.49
CA SER A 18 0.52 17.14 -15.76
C SER A 18 1.37 17.66 -16.91
N GLY A 19 1.42 16.94 -18.03
CA GLY A 19 1.98 17.42 -19.29
C GLY A 19 1.09 18.45 -20.01
N ASP A 20 -0.17 18.56 -19.58
CA ASP A 20 -1.16 19.47 -20.22
C ASP A 20 -0.94 20.92 -19.88
N ARG A 21 -1.61 21.79 -20.66
CA ARG A 21 -1.67 23.22 -20.41
C ARG A 21 -2.62 23.52 -19.25
N GLU A 22 -2.47 24.70 -18.62
CA GLU A 22 -3.17 25.15 -17.39
C GLU A 22 -4.71 25.28 -17.48
N THR A 23 -5.38 24.60 -18.41
CA THR A 23 -6.78 24.80 -18.74
C THR A 23 -7.75 24.42 -17.60
N SER A 24 -7.33 23.59 -16.64
CA SER A 24 -8.19 23.09 -15.56
C SER A 24 -7.69 23.46 -14.15
N LYS A 25 -6.84 24.48 -14.03
CA LYS A 25 -6.21 24.87 -12.76
C LYS A 25 -7.21 25.19 -11.64
N SER A 26 -8.30 25.86 -11.98
CA SER A 26 -9.34 26.26 -11.01
C SER A 26 -10.08 25.07 -10.39
N GLU A 27 -10.34 24.04 -11.17
CA GLU A 27 -11.00 22.82 -10.70
C GLU A 27 -10.07 21.97 -9.83
N LEU A 28 -8.78 21.90 -10.18
CA LEU A 28 -7.79 21.07 -9.49
C LEU A 28 -7.37 21.63 -8.13
N LYS A 29 -7.50 22.95 -7.90
CA LYS A 29 -7.23 23.60 -6.62
C LYS A 29 -8.10 23.07 -5.47
N ARG A 30 -9.24 22.46 -5.79
CA ARG A 30 -10.10 21.82 -4.78
C ARG A 30 -9.45 20.61 -4.12
N TRP A 31 -8.60 19.89 -4.85
CA TRP A 31 -7.99 18.64 -4.38
C TRP A 31 -6.49 18.75 -4.11
N PHE A 32 -5.81 19.72 -4.75
CA PHE A 32 -4.37 19.90 -4.64
C PHE A 32 -4.04 21.31 -4.17
N PRO A 33 -3.11 21.48 -3.23
CA PRO A 33 -2.56 22.79 -2.91
C PRO A 33 -1.94 23.45 -4.14
N GLU A 34 -2.09 24.75 -4.33
CA GLU A 34 -1.65 25.46 -5.53
C GLU A 34 -0.14 25.32 -5.80
N ASN A 35 0.66 25.28 -4.75
CA ASN A 35 2.12 25.07 -4.80
C ASN A 35 2.53 23.62 -5.11
N GLN A 36 1.58 22.70 -5.21
CA GLN A 36 1.79 21.29 -5.52
C GLN A 36 1.19 20.88 -6.88
N ILE A 37 0.78 21.87 -7.69
CA ILE A 37 0.28 21.63 -9.05
C ILE A 37 1.33 22.12 -10.04
N HIS A 38 1.86 21.18 -10.81
CA HIS A 38 2.90 21.41 -11.82
C HIS A 38 2.35 21.05 -13.19
N PHE A 39 2.16 22.07 -14.04
CA PHE A 39 1.76 21.91 -15.44
C PHE A 39 2.98 21.89 -16.35
N LYS A 40 2.80 21.37 -17.57
CA LYS A 40 3.86 21.22 -18.57
C LYS A 40 5.05 20.39 -18.06
N ALA A 41 4.79 19.50 -17.12
CA ALA A 41 5.83 18.64 -16.58
C ALA A 41 6.19 17.54 -17.58
N SER A 42 7.44 17.46 -17.95
CA SER A 42 7.98 16.38 -18.76
C SER A 42 8.07 15.07 -17.95
N PRO A 43 8.24 13.91 -18.59
CA PRO A 43 8.55 12.66 -17.88
C PRO A 43 9.79 12.75 -17.00
N GLU A 44 10.81 13.51 -17.46
CA GLU A 44 12.04 13.77 -16.70
C GLU A 44 11.78 14.60 -15.44
N ASP A 45 10.92 15.62 -15.52
CA ASP A 45 10.56 16.46 -14.35
C ASP A 45 9.90 15.63 -13.26
N LYS A 46 9.00 14.71 -13.66
CA LYS A 46 8.34 13.78 -12.74
C LYS A 46 9.35 12.86 -12.05
N LEU A 47 10.30 12.33 -12.83
CA LEU A 47 11.35 11.47 -12.32
C LEU A 47 12.27 12.20 -11.33
N VAL A 48 12.71 13.42 -11.65
CA VAL A 48 13.54 14.26 -10.79
C VAL A 48 12.82 14.56 -9.47
N ALA A 49 11.55 14.97 -9.53
CA ALA A 49 10.73 15.27 -8.36
C ALA A 49 10.60 14.06 -7.42
N LEU A 50 10.46 12.85 -7.97
CA LEU A 50 10.40 11.62 -7.17
C LEU A 50 11.74 11.30 -6.51
N LYS A 51 12.86 11.44 -7.25
CA LYS A 51 14.21 11.25 -6.69
C LYS A 51 14.49 12.21 -5.55
N GLU A 52 14.12 13.48 -5.71
CA GLU A 52 14.29 14.47 -4.63
C GLU A 52 13.49 14.10 -3.38
N LYS A 53 12.24 13.65 -3.53
CA LYS A 53 11.42 13.20 -2.40
C LYS A 53 12.04 11.98 -1.72
N ARG A 54 12.53 11.01 -2.48
CA ARG A 54 13.24 9.84 -1.93
C ARG A 54 14.52 10.22 -1.19
N ASN A 55 15.32 11.10 -1.76
CA ASN A 55 16.56 11.58 -1.14
C ASN A 55 16.30 12.33 0.19
N LYS A 56 15.12 12.93 0.34
CA LYS A 56 14.64 13.53 1.60
C LYS A 56 14.07 12.52 2.60
N GLY A 57 14.15 11.21 2.29
CA GLY A 57 13.64 10.13 3.16
C GLY A 57 12.12 9.91 3.08
N HIS A 58 11.44 10.48 2.08
CA HIS A 58 10.03 10.20 1.84
C HIS A 58 9.85 8.91 1.03
N PHE A 59 8.66 8.33 1.13
CA PHE A 59 8.24 7.14 0.38
C PHE A 59 7.13 7.51 -0.62
N PRO A 60 7.47 8.13 -1.77
CA PRO A 60 6.49 8.63 -2.71
C PRO A 60 5.78 7.50 -3.44
N MET A 61 4.45 7.58 -3.50
CA MET A 61 3.62 6.79 -4.40
C MET A 61 3.39 7.60 -5.69
N MET A 62 3.60 6.97 -6.83
CA MET A 62 3.29 7.53 -8.14
C MET A 62 2.06 6.82 -8.72
N VAL A 63 1.12 7.61 -9.24
CA VAL A 63 -0.04 7.13 -9.99
C VAL A 63 0.03 7.73 -11.39
N GLY A 64 0.07 6.90 -12.42
CA GLY A 64 0.25 7.34 -13.80
C GLY A 64 -0.31 6.36 -14.84
N ASP A 65 -0.24 6.70 -16.11
CA ASP A 65 -0.79 5.91 -17.22
C ASP A 65 0.06 4.68 -17.62
N GLY A 66 1.25 4.55 -17.06
CA GLY A 66 2.13 3.42 -17.32
C GLY A 66 2.97 3.50 -18.59
N LEU A 67 2.56 4.25 -19.60
CA LEU A 67 3.27 4.38 -20.88
C LEU A 67 4.29 5.52 -20.83
N ASN A 68 3.82 6.74 -20.62
CA ASN A 68 4.69 7.92 -20.56
C ASN A 68 5.41 8.05 -19.21
N ASP A 69 4.85 7.49 -18.16
CA ASP A 69 5.31 7.60 -16.79
C ASP A 69 6.11 6.38 -16.30
N ALA A 70 6.46 5.44 -17.18
CA ALA A 70 7.13 4.18 -16.82
C ALA A 70 8.41 4.39 -15.97
N GLY A 71 9.25 5.38 -16.33
CA GLY A 71 10.45 5.72 -15.57
C GLY A 71 10.14 6.26 -14.17
N ALA A 72 9.14 7.12 -14.06
CA ALA A 72 8.69 7.68 -12.79
C ALA A 72 7.99 6.64 -11.90
N LEU A 73 7.18 5.76 -12.49
CA LEU A 73 6.55 4.65 -11.78
C LEU A 73 7.59 3.70 -11.18
N LYS A 74 8.61 3.32 -11.95
CA LYS A 74 9.69 2.45 -11.48
C LYS A 74 10.55 3.09 -10.39
N GLU A 75 10.78 4.40 -10.47
CA GLU A 75 11.57 5.15 -9.48
C GLU A 75 10.78 5.41 -8.18
N SER A 76 9.47 5.40 -8.22
CA SER A 76 8.63 5.61 -7.03
C SER A 76 8.81 4.48 -6.01
N TRP A 77 8.44 4.72 -4.74
CA TRP A 77 8.39 3.67 -3.73
C TRP A 77 7.25 2.68 -3.97
N LEU A 78 6.14 3.18 -4.52
CA LEU A 78 5.00 2.40 -4.97
C LEU A 78 4.50 2.99 -6.29
N GLY A 79 4.69 2.28 -7.37
CA GLY A 79 4.21 2.64 -8.70
C GLY A 79 2.83 2.03 -8.99
N VAL A 80 1.82 2.87 -9.20
CA VAL A 80 0.46 2.47 -9.55
C VAL A 80 0.17 2.89 -10.98
N ALA A 81 0.10 1.93 -11.90
CA ALA A 81 -0.30 2.19 -13.28
C ALA A 81 -1.83 2.10 -13.42
N ILE A 82 -2.40 3.11 -14.09
CA ILE A 82 -3.81 3.13 -14.46
C ILE A 82 -3.90 2.85 -15.94
N THR A 83 -4.64 1.80 -16.32
CA THR A 83 -4.84 1.42 -17.69
C THR A 83 -6.32 1.18 -18.00
N GLU A 84 -6.72 1.40 -19.23
CA GLU A 84 -8.03 0.98 -19.72
C GLU A 84 -8.00 -0.46 -20.24
N ASP A 85 -6.83 -0.91 -20.73
CA ASP A 85 -6.61 -2.26 -21.23
C ASP A 85 -5.46 -2.95 -20.47
N ILE A 86 -5.79 -3.99 -19.74
CA ILE A 86 -4.83 -4.81 -18.98
C ILE A 86 -3.82 -5.51 -19.87
N HIS A 87 -4.17 -5.75 -21.14
CA HIS A 87 -3.31 -6.44 -22.10
C HIS A 87 -2.25 -5.53 -22.75
N ALA A 88 -2.41 -4.21 -22.68
CA ALA A 88 -1.47 -3.21 -23.20
C ALA A 88 -0.37 -2.84 -22.19
N PHE A 89 -0.03 -3.74 -21.29
CA PHE A 89 0.74 -3.48 -20.09
C PHE A 89 2.26 -3.36 -20.30
N THR A 90 2.86 -2.38 -19.61
CA THR A 90 4.32 -2.24 -19.42
C THR A 90 4.70 -2.63 -18.00
N PRO A 91 5.65 -3.56 -17.76
CA PRO A 91 5.94 -4.10 -16.43
C PRO A 91 6.74 -3.15 -15.51
N ALA A 92 6.50 -1.84 -15.58
CA ALA A 92 7.25 -0.84 -14.82
C ALA A 92 6.50 -0.33 -13.57
N CYS A 93 5.51 -1.09 -13.06
CA CYS A 93 4.74 -0.69 -11.88
C CYS A 93 4.59 -1.85 -10.89
N ASP A 94 4.29 -1.52 -9.62
CA ASP A 94 4.03 -2.49 -8.55
C ASP A 94 2.56 -2.90 -8.50
N VAL A 95 1.66 -1.98 -8.87
CA VAL A 95 0.21 -2.18 -8.87
C VAL A 95 -0.37 -1.69 -10.18
N MET A 96 -1.31 -2.45 -10.72
CA MET A 96 -2.07 -2.07 -11.91
C MET A 96 -3.56 -1.97 -11.57
N MET A 97 -4.19 -0.88 -11.99
CA MET A 97 -5.62 -0.63 -11.77
C MET A 97 -6.30 -0.24 -13.07
N ILE A 98 -7.55 -0.68 -13.23
CA ILE A 98 -8.42 -0.19 -14.31
C ILE A 98 -8.86 1.23 -13.96
N GLY A 99 -8.82 2.16 -14.91
CA GLY A 99 -9.11 3.57 -14.69
C GLY A 99 -10.43 3.85 -13.98
N LYS A 100 -11.48 3.09 -14.29
CA LYS A 100 -12.79 3.16 -13.60
C LYS A 100 -12.72 2.79 -12.11
N SER A 101 -11.70 2.09 -11.67
CA SER A 101 -11.55 1.59 -10.30
C SER A 101 -10.59 2.41 -9.45
N ILE A 102 -10.08 3.54 -9.92
CA ILE A 102 -9.13 4.38 -9.18
C ILE A 102 -9.66 4.83 -7.81
N HIS A 103 -10.97 5.00 -7.69
CA HIS A 103 -11.63 5.42 -6.46
C HIS A 103 -11.50 4.41 -5.32
N ILE A 104 -11.19 3.13 -5.61
CA ILE A 104 -10.94 2.11 -4.57
C ILE A 104 -9.51 2.13 -4.03
N LEU A 105 -8.58 2.88 -4.63
CA LEU A 105 -7.17 2.93 -4.21
C LEU A 105 -7.01 3.25 -2.70
N PRO A 106 -7.72 4.22 -2.10
CA PRO A 106 -7.65 4.47 -0.66
C PRO A 106 -8.10 3.28 0.18
N VAL A 107 -9.12 2.56 -0.29
CA VAL A 107 -9.66 1.35 0.35
C VAL A 107 -8.59 0.24 0.34
N VAL A 108 -7.95 0.02 -0.81
CA VAL A 108 -6.86 -0.96 -0.96
C VAL A 108 -5.71 -0.64 -0.02
N LEU A 109 -5.25 0.61 0.03
CA LEU A 109 -4.15 1.03 0.91
C LEU A 109 -4.49 0.84 2.39
N ARG A 110 -5.72 1.17 2.80
CA ARG A 110 -6.20 0.95 4.17
C ARG A 110 -6.28 -0.54 4.50
N PHE A 111 -6.79 -1.35 3.58
CA PHE A 111 -6.82 -2.79 3.72
C PHE A 111 -5.42 -3.39 3.88
N CYS A 112 -4.45 -2.99 3.05
CA CYS A 112 -3.06 -3.40 3.16
C CYS A 112 -2.46 -3.03 4.53
N ARG A 113 -2.70 -1.81 5.01
CA ARG A 113 -2.25 -1.36 6.34
C ARG A 113 -2.83 -2.22 7.46
N ASN A 114 -4.13 -2.50 7.42
CA ASN A 114 -4.80 -3.33 8.41
C ASN A 114 -4.29 -4.77 8.38
N THR A 115 -4.08 -5.32 7.19
CA THR A 115 -3.48 -6.65 7.00
C THR A 115 -2.08 -6.72 7.60
N LEU A 116 -1.22 -5.73 7.31
CA LEU A 116 0.12 -5.66 7.89
C LEU A 116 0.09 -5.58 9.43
N ASN A 117 -0.86 -4.85 10.01
CA ASN A 117 -1.03 -4.79 11.46
C ASN A 117 -1.44 -6.14 12.04
N THR A 118 -2.32 -6.87 11.36
CA THR A 118 -2.71 -8.23 11.76
C THR A 118 -1.51 -9.19 11.74
N VAL A 119 -0.71 -9.13 10.67
CA VAL A 119 0.51 -9.93 10.55
C VAL A 119 1.51 -9.58 11.65
N LYS A 120 1.77 -8.30 11.92
CA LYS A 120 2.64 -7.86 13.01
C LYS A 120 2.16 -8.37 14.36
N PHE A 121 0.84 -8.27 14.62
CA PHE A 121 0.25 -8.79 15.85
C PHE A 121 0.47 -10.29 16.00
N SER A 122 0.25 -11.08 14.93
CA SER A 122 0.46 -12.52 14.96
C SER A 122 1.93 -12.91 15.20
N PHE A 123 2.89 -12.15 14.67
CA PHE A 123 4.32 -12.37 14.94
C PHE A 123 4.68 -12.06 16.40
N ILE A 124 4.19 -10.95 16.94
CA ILE A 124 4.42 -10.59 18.36
C ILE A 124 3.83 -11.67 19.26
N PHE A 125 2.60 -12.10 18.97
CA PHE A 125 1.95 -13.20 19.71
C PHE A 125 2.79 -14.49 19.67
N SER A 126 3.25 -14.89 18.48
CA SER A 126 4.10 -16.07 18.31
C SER A 126 5.43 -15.95 19.06
N LEU A 127 6.05 -14.78 19.04
CA LEU A 127 7.29 -14.53 19.78
C LEU A 127 7.08 -14.68 21.29
N ILE A 128 6.07 -14.07 21.85
CA ILE A 128 5.73 -14.17 23.29
C ILE A 128 5.43 -15.62 23.65
N TYR A 129 4.60 -16.30 22.85
CA TYR A 129 4.28 -17.71 23.05
C TYR A 129 5.54 -18.58 23.09
N ASN A 130 6.44 -18.42 22.13
CA ASN A 130 7.67 -19.19 22.05
C ASN A 130 8.64 -18.89 23.21
N LEU A 131 8.74 -17.62 23.64
CA LEU A 131 9.58 -17.23 24.79
C LEU A 131 9.08 -17.85 26.10
N ILE A 132 7.76 -17.88 26.31
CA ILE A 132 7.15 -18.51 27.49
C ILE A 132 7.54 -20.02 27.54
N TRP A 133 7.27 -20.76 26.47
CA TRP A 133 7.54 -22.19 26.43
C TRP A 133 9.03 -22.53 26.45
N MET A 134 9.87 -21.68 25.83
CA MET A 134 11.31 -21.81 25.91
C MET A 134 11.80 -21.66 27.36
N SER A 135 11.21 -20.76 28.15
CA SER A 135 11.59 -20.61 29.58
C SER A 135 11.28 -21.84 30.41
N PHE A 136 10.18 -22.55 30.13
CA PHE A 136 9.87 -23.83 30.75
C PHE A 136 10.82 -24.95 30.29
N ALA A 137 11.17 -24.95 29.00
CA ALA A 137 12.12 -25.94 28.47
C ALA A 137 13.51 -25.83 29.13
N VAL A 138 14.04 -24.60 29.29
CA VAL A 138 15.34 -24.35 29.91
C VAL A 138 15.36 -24.77 31.39
N ARG A 139 14.21 -24.69 32.09
CA ARG A 139 14.09 -25.17 33.50
C ARG A 139 13.97 -26.69 33.61
N GLY A 140 13.88 -27.41 32.48
CA GLY A 140 13.66 -28.85 32.47
C GLY A 140 12.25 -29.30 32.88
N GLU A 141 11.30 -28.36 32.93
CA GLU A 141 9.91 -28.62 33.32
C GLU A 141 9.04 -29.06 32.14
N LEU A 142 9.56 -28.96 30.90
CA LEU A 142 8.81 -29.27 29.67
C LEU A 142 9.02 -30.75 29.27
N GLN A 143 7.93 -31.51 29.32
CA GLN A 143 7.94 -32.87 28.81
C GLN A 143 8.02 -32.91 27.27
N PRO A 144 8.77 -33.85 26.65
CA PRO A 144 8.92 -33.94 25.20
C PRO A 144 7.58 -34.05 24.44
N LEU A 145 6.61 -34.76 25.00
CA LEU A 145 5.28 -34.91 24.41
C LEU A 145 4.53 -33.56 24.35
N VAL A 146 4.63 -32.75 25.41
CA VAL A 146 4.03 -31.43 25.48
C VAL A 146 4.70 -30.52 24.46
N ALA A 147 6.03 -30.52 24.34
CA ALA A 147 6.76 -29.75 23.34
C ALA A 147 6.31 -30.09 21.91
N ALA A 148 6.14 -31.39 21.61
CA ALA A 148 5.69 -31.86 20.31
C ALA A 148 4.27 -31.36 19.94
N LEU A 149 3.38 -31.14 20.92
CA LEU A 149 2.04 -30.61 20.70
C LEU A 149 2.02 -29.08 20.59
N LEU A 150 2.90 -28.38 21.27
CA LEU A 150 2.95 -26.92 21.31
C LEU A 150 3.32 -26.29 19.96
N MET A 151 4.22 -26.94 19.19
CA MET A 151 4.61 -26.43 17.86
C MET A 151 3.44 -26.34 16.87
N PRO A 152 2.65 -27.41 16.63
CA PRO A 152 1.49 -27.34 15.74
C PRO A 152 0.43 -26.34 16.23
N ILE A 153 0.19 -26.27 17.55
CA ILE A 153 -0.78 -25.34 18.15
C ILE A 153 -0.40 -23.89 17.84
N SER A 154 0.87 -23.51 18.02
CA SER A 154 1.35 -22.17 17.67
C SER A 154 1.10 -21.83 16.19
N SER A 155 1.46 -22.74 15.29
CA SER A 155 1.30 -22.52 13.85
C SER A 155 -0.17 -22.38 13.44
N ILE A 156 -1.05 -23.24 13.98
CA ILE A 156 -2.49 -23.18 13.73
C ILE A 156 -3.07 -21.86 14.27
N THR A 157 -2.63 -21.43 15.45
CA THR A 157 -3.10 -20.17 16.05
C THR A 157 -2.70 -18.96 15.19
N VAL A 158 -1.44 -18.87 14.76
CA VAL A 158 -0.97 -17.80 13.86
C VAL A 158 -1.73 -17.81 12.54
N PHE A 159 -1.92 -18.97 11.93
CA PHE A 159 -2.70 -19.11 10.71
C PHE A 159 -4.15 -18.63 10.90
N THR A 160 -4.78 -19.03 11.99
CA THR A 160 -6.16 -18.66 12.30
C THR A 160 -6.30 -17.16 12.54
N ILE A 161 -5.41 -16.54 13.31
CA ILE A 161 -5.39 -15.08 13.56
C ILE A 161 -5.29 -14.33 12.23
N ASN A 162 -4.33 -14.70 11.38
CA ASN A 162 -4.15 -14.04 10.10
C ASN A 162 -5.34 -14.22 9.17
N THR A 163 -5.85 -15.44 9.04
CA THR A 163 -7.00 -15.73 8.15
C THR A 163 -8.26 -15.00 8.59
N LEU A 164 -8.59 -15.06 9.88
CA LEU A 164 -9.79 -14.39 10.40
C LEU A 164 -9.64 -12.86 10.36
N GLY A 165 -8.46 -12.34 10.71
CA GLY A 165 -8.19 -10.90 10.66
C GLY A 165 -8.31 -10.33 9.25
N ILE A 166 -7.69 -10.99 8.26
CA ILE A 166 -7.79 -10.57 6.85
C ILE A 166 -9.23 -10.64 6.35
N ARG A 167 -9.95 -11.74 6.64
CA ARG A 167 -11.37 -11.88 6.26
C ARG A 167 -12.24 -10.81 6.90
N TYR A 168 -12.01 -10.49 8.17
CA TYR A 168 -12.74 -9.44 8.87
C TYR A 168 -12.55 -8.07 8.22
N PHE A 169 -11.30 -7.68 7.92
CA PHE A 169 -11.02 -6.41 7.25
C PHE A 169 -11.52 -6.39 5.80
N ALA A 170 -11.40 -7.49 5.06
CA ALA A 170 -11.94 -7.60 3.72
C ALA A 170 -13.48 -7.41 3.69
N GLY A 171 -14.20 -7.97 4.66
CA GLY A 171 -15.65 -7.81 4.76
C GLY A 171 -16.12 -6.45 5.28
N LYS A 172 -15.24 -5.72 6.01
CA LYS A 172 -15.54 -4.38 6.55
C LYS A 172 -15.37 -3.26 5.54
N GLU A 173 -14.43 -3.42 4.60
CA GLU A 173 -14.16 -2.42 3.56
C GLU A 173 -15.25 -2.46 2.48
N LYS A 174 -15.76 -1.27 2.12
CA LYS A 174 -16.67 -1.13 0.99
C LYS A 174 -15.88 -1.06 -0.30
N TRP A 175 -15.90 -2.14 -1.08
CA TRP A 175 -15.20 -2.27 -2.36
C TRP A 175 -15.97 -1.71 -3.56
N SER A 176 -17.12 -1.08 -3.33
CA SER A 176 -18.03 -0.52 -4.36
C SER A 176 -18.02 1.01 -4.35
#